data_c945f9609ab6ff1f221d6381a17bc02f
#
_entry.id   c945f9609ab6ff1f221d6381a17bc02f
#
_cell.length_a   1.000
_cell.length_b   1.000
_cell.length_c   1.000
_cell.angle_alpha   90.00
_cell.angle_beta   90.00
_cell.angle_gamma   90.00
#
_symmetry.space_group_name_H-M   'P 1'
#
loop_
_entity.id
_entity.type
_entity.pdbx_description
1 polymer ?
#
loop_
_entity_poly.entity_id
_entity_poly.type
_entity_poly.pdbx_seq_one_letter_code
_entity_poly.pdbx_strand_id
1 'polypeptide(L)'
;RGLGDVYKRQLMLCTRIFPCQYTLPYTSEVGVESMHRPSARLRIAVARDAAFNFTYRENLDRLAELGKLTYFSPVYGSDLPEADLVYLPGGYPELFARQLHRRKRMMQQLRDYAEAGGKILAECGGMIFLSRSLTVRQGGTAYEMTGILPVDCTMVDARLHLGYRQMDYQGLTLRGHEFHYSSVVCPDVLPSVARLLNVKGNEVSTPLYRYRNVIAGYTHWYWGETDILKLWDEDKRYGK
;
A
#
# COMPACT_ATOMS: atom_id res chain seq x y z
N ARG A 1 2.61 11.72 -27.93
CA ARG A 1 2.11 10.38 -27.51
C ARG A 1 1.78 10.51 -26.04
N GLY A 2 0.49 10.51 -25.68
CA GLY A 2 0.03 10.83 -24.35
C GLY A 2 0.15 9.64 -23.36
N LEU A 3 0.19 9.95 -22.05
CA LEU A 3 0.19 8.98 -20.94
C LEU A 3 -0.85 7.84 -21.12
N GLY A 4 -2.00 8.11 -21.75
CA GLY A 4 -3.04 7.14 -22.05
C GLY A 4 -2.61 5.97 -22.93
N ASP A 5 -1.62 6.15 -23.82
CA ASP A 5 -1.13 5.07 -24.70
C ASP A 5 -0.16 4.14 -23.98
N VAL A 6 0.60 4.65 -23.00
CA VAL A 6 1.51 3.86 -22.17
C VAL A 6 0.72 2.94 -21.26
N TYR A 7 -0.32 3.47 -20.61
CA TYR A 7 -1.20 2.71 -19.72
C TYR A 7 -2.03 1.64 -20.45
N LYS A 8 -2.55 1.97 -21.63
CA LYS A 8 -3.28 0.97 -22.46
C LYS A 8 -2.40 -0.20 -22.86
N ARG A 9 -1.14 0.06 -23.23
CA ARG A 9 -0.18 -1.01 -23.57
C ARG A 9 0.18 -1.86 -22.37
N GLN A 10 0.29 -1.25 -21.18
CA GLN A 10 0.63 -1.95 -19.95
C GLN A 10 -0.52 -2.83 -19.46
N LEU A 11 -1.76 -2.34 -19.52
CA LEU A 11 -2.96 -3.17 -19.26
C LEU A 11 -3.04 -4.37 -20.22
N MET A 12 -2.77 -4.16 -21.51
CA MET A 12 -2.75 -5.25 -22.48
C MET A 12 -1.62 -6.26 -22.25
N LEU A 13 -0.46 -5.81 -21.75
CA LEU A 13 0.64 -6.70 -21.40
C LEU A 13 0.32 -7.53 -20.14
N CYS A 14 -0.24 -6.92 -19.11
CA CYS A 14 -0.66 -7.63 -17.90
C CYS A 14 -1.74 -8.68 -18.18
N THR A 15 -2.70 -8.38 -19.05
CA THR A 15 -3.75 -9.35 -19.44
C THR A 15 -3.27 -10.46 -20.37
N ARG A 16 -2.17 -10.25 -21.12
CA ARG A 16 -1.58 -11.27 -22.00
C ARG A 16 -0.55 -12.16 -21.32
N ILE A 17 0.14 -11.68 -20.28
CA ILE A 17 1.22 -12.41 -19.59
C ILE A 17 0.68 -13.32 -18.49
N PHE A 18 -0.54 -13.07 -17.98
CA PHE A 18 -1.20 -13.92 -17.00
C PHE A 18 -2.59 -14.35 -17.48
N PRO A 19 -2.70 -15.32 -18.41
CA PRO A 19 -3.96 -16.02 -18.57
C PRO A 19 -4.22 -16.77 -17.27
N CYS A 20 -5.21 -16.33 -16.54
CA CYS A 20 -5.69 -16.97 -15.30
C CYS A 20 -6.32 -18.33 -15.64
N GLN A 21 -5.51 -19.36 -15.89
CA GLN A 21 -5.93 -20.75 -15.99
C GLN A 21 -4.77 -21.67 -15.60
N TYR A 22 -4.45 -21.71 -14.31
CA TYR A 22 -3.81 -22.88 -13.71
C TYR A 22 -4.47 -23.15 -12.37
N THR A 23 -5.46 -24.03 -12.37
CA THR A 23 -5.83 -24.80 -11.20
C THR A 23 -4.79 -25.89 -11.01
N LEU A 24 -3.83 -25.66 -10.12
CA LEU A 24 -3.01 -26.76 -9.59
C LEU A 24 -3.87 -27.54 -8.60
N PRO A 25 -3.91 -28.87 -8.67
CA PRO A 25 -4.56 -29.66 -7.64
C PRO A 25 -3.76 -29.49 -6.32
N TYR A 26 -4.40 -28.88 -5.34
CA TYR A 26 -3.89 -28.82 -3.98
C TYR A 26 -4.07 -30.19 -3.35
N THR A 27 -2.99 -30.92 -3.17
CA THR A 27 -2.97 -32.08 -2.27
C THR A 27 -2.60 -31.59 -0.88
N SER A 28 -3.60 -31.54 -0.01
CA SER A 28 -3.42 -31.40 1.41
C SER A 28 -2.82 -32.68 1.98
N GLU A 29 -1.78 -32.56 2.78
CA GLU A 29 -1.54 -33.26 4.04
C GLU A 29 -0.08 -33.09 4.45
N VAL A 30 0.19 -32.11 5.31
CA VAL A 30 1.19 -32.26 6.36
C VAL A 30 0.60 -31.57 7.57
N GLY A 31 0.19 -32.40 8.54
CA GLY A 31 -0.25 -31.95 9.84
C GLY A 31 0.90 -31.32 10.60
N VAL A 32 0.77 -30.05 10.91
CA VAL A 32 1.51 -29.41 11.99
C VAL A 32 0.49 -29.01 13.04
N GLU A 33 0.40 -29.81 14.08
CA GLU A 33 -0.28 -29.40 15.32
C GLU A 33 0.45 -28.20 15.89
N SER A 34 -0.03 -26.99 15.65
CA SER A 34 0.30 -25.85 16.47
C SER A 34 -0.81 -25.63 17.48
N MET A 35 -0.56 -26.08 18.69
CA MET A 35 -1.35 -25.66 19.87
C MET A 35 -1.16 -24.15 20.05
N HIS A 36 -1.97 -23.33 19.36
CA HIS A 36 -2.14 -21.93 19.69
C HIS A 36 -3.60 -21.70 20.06
N ARG A 37 -3.80 -21.18 21.28
CA ARG A 37 -5.10 -20.65 21.74
C ARG A 37 -5.65 -19.70 20.68
N PRO A 38 -6.96 -19.70 20.40
CA PRO A 38 -7.54 -18.73 19.47
C PRO A 38 -7.45 -17.33 20.09
N SER A 39 -6.38 -16.58 19.79
CA SER A 39 -6.45 -15.13 19.86
C SER A 39 -7.56 -14.71 18.91
N ALA A 40 -8.41 -13.77 19.32
CA ALA A 40 -9.48 -13.27 18.45
C ALA A 40 -8.87 -12.96 17.08
N ARG A 41 -9.38 -13.62 16.02
CA ARG A 41 -8.87 -13.40 14.66
C ARG A 41 -9.05 -11.93 14.30
N LEU A 42 -8.00 -11.32 13.77
CA LEU A 42 -8.03 -9.92 13.34
C LEU A 42 -9.10 -9.71 12.26
N ARG A 43 -9.72 -8.55 12.28
CA ARG A 43 -10.54 -8.05 11.18
C ARG A 43 -9.62 -7.21 10.28
N ILE A 44 -9.47 -7.61 9.04
CA ILE A 44 -8.54 -6.98 8.12
C ILE A 44 -9.34 -6.44 6.93
N ALA A 45 -9.37 -5.11 6.77
CA ALA A 45 -9.97 -4.46 5.62
C ALA A 45 -8.94 -4.26 4.53
N VAL A 46 -9.21 -4.78 3.33
CA VAL A 46 -8.32 -4.68 2.17
C VAL A 46 -9.01 -3.88 1.07
N ALA A 47 -8.40 -2.77 0.67
CA ALA A 47 -8.90 -2.01 -0.47
C ALA A 47 -8.70 -2.83 -1.76
N ARG A 48 -9.77 -2.95 -2.54
CA ARG A 48 -9.74 -3.69 -3.81
C ARG A 48 -10.77 -3.13 -4.79
N ASP A 49 -10.28 -2.44 -5.80
CA ASP A 49 -11.06 -1.94 -6.92
C ASP A 49 -10.15 -1.59 -8.10
N ALA A 50 -10.64 -0.85 -9.09
CA ALA A 50 -9.87 -0.48 -10.26
C ALA A 50 -8.68 0.47 -9.96
N ALA A 51 -8.72 1.22 -8.85
CA ALA A 51 -7.63 2.09 -8.41
C ALA A 51 -6.63 1.37 -7.49
N PHE A 52 -7.05 0.29 -6.82
CA PHE A 52 -6.28 -0.45 -5.81
C PHE A 52 -6.33 -1.95 -6.14
N ASN A 53 -5.48 -2.41 -7.06
CA ASN A 53 -5.52 -3.77 -7.59
C ASN A 53 -4.16 -4.47 -7.65
N PHE A 54 -3.09 -3.79 -7.23
CA PHE A 54 -1.76 -4.37 -7.24
C PHE A 54 -1.36 -4.85 -5.86
N THR A 55 -1.36 -6.17 -5.67
CA THR A 55 -0.85 -6.85 -4.48
C THR A 55 -0.35 -8.24 -4.84
N TYR A 56 0.61 -8.77 -4.08
CA TYR A 56 1.01 -10.17 -4.18
C TYR A 56 -0.07 -11.06 -3.58
N ARG A 57 -0.31 -12.20 -4.23
CA ARG A 57 -1.26 -13.19 -3.72
C ARG A 57 -0.82 -13.74 -2.36
N GLU A 58 0.46 -14.03 -2.23
CA GLU A 58 1.07 -14.55 -1.01
C GLU A 58 0.89 -13.60 0.18
N ASN A 59 0.91 -12.30 -0.07
CA ASN A 59 0.60 -11.30 0.95
C ASN A 59 -0.86 -11.41 1.43
N LEU A 60 -1.80 -11.62 0.52
CA LEU A 60 -3.21 -11.82 0.88
C LEU A 60 -3.43 -13.13 1.61
N ASP A 61 -2.77 -14.20 1.16
CA ASP A 61 -2.84 -15.50 1.82
C ASP A 61 -2.29 -15.39 3.25
N ARG A 62 -1.19 -14.65 3.44
CA ARG A 62 -0.64 -14.38 4.78
C ARG A 62 -1.57 -13.55 5.66
N LEU A 63 -2.22 -12.52 5.11
CA LEU A 63 -3.24 -11.76 5.85
C LEU A 63 -4.44 -12.64 6.24
N ALA A 64 -4.85 -13.57 5.38
CA ALA A 64 -5.95 -14.50 5.65
C ALA A 64 -5.64 -15.49 6.78
N GLU A 65 -4.36 -15.83 6.98
CA GLU A 65 -3.91 -16.61 8.15
C GLU A 65 -4.03 -15.81 9.45
N LEU A 66 -3.74 -14.50 9.41
CA LEU A 66 -3.80 -13.61 10.57
C LEU A 66 -5.24 -13.25 10.96
N GLY A 67 -6.18 -13.24 10.00
CA GLY A 67 -7.52 -12.79 10.29
C GLY A 67 -8.54 -12.95 9.18
N LYS A 68 -9.73 -12.38 9.41
CA LYS A 68 -10.81 -12.34 8.43
C LYS A 68 -10.58 -11.16 7.48
N LEU A 69 -10.44 -11.43 6.20
CA LEU A 69 -10.37 -10.40 5.17
C LEU A 69 -11.77 -9.91 4.79
N THR A 70 -11.92 -8.59 4.76
CA THR A 70 -13.10 -7.91 4.19
C THR A 70 -12.61 -6.94 3.13
N TYR A 71 -13.01 -7.15 1.89
CA TYR A 71 -12.66 -6.27 0.80
C TYR A 71 -13.62 -5.07 0.74
N PHE A 72 -13.06 -3.88 0.46
CA PHE A 72 -13.82 -2.67 0.26
C PHE A 72 -13.28 -1.87 -0.93
N SER A 73 -14.13 -1.01 -1.49
CA SER A 73 -13.76 -0.17 -2.62
C SER A 73 -13.69 1.30 -2.19
N PRO A 74 -12.50 1.91 -2.14
CA PRO A 74 -12.39 3.36 -1.98
C PRO A 74 -13.09 4.16 -3.08
N VAL A 75 -13.13 3.65 -4.32
CA VAL A 75 -13.73 4.36 -5.46
C VAL A 75 -15.25 4.23 -5.47
N TYR A 76 -15.79 3.02 -5.26
CA TYR A 76 -17.21 2.72 -5.50
C TYR A 76 -17.96 2.27 -4.25
N GLY A 77 -17.25 1.84 -3.21
CA GLY A 77 -17.86 1.32 -1.98
C GLY A 77 -18.55 2.39 -1.14
N SER A 78 -19.27 1.97 -0.11
CA SER A 78 -19.99 2.86 0.79
C SER A 78 -19.12 3.35 1.94
N ASP A 79 -18.70 2.45 2.79
CA ASP A 79 -18.03 2.74 4.07
C ASP A 79 -16.78 1.90 4.28
N LEU A 80 -15.90 2.38 5.15
CA LEU A 80 -14.78 1.61 5.65
C LEU A 80 -15.32 0.49 6.56
N PRO A 81 -15.00 -0.79 6.30
CA PRO A 81 -15.38 -1.86 7.21
C PRO A 81 -14.72 -1.70 8.58
N GLU A 82 -15.35 -2.20 9.63
CA GLU A 82 -14.68 -2.36 10.91
C GLU A 82 -13.44 -3.23 10.76
N ALA A 83 -12.31 -2.73 11.23
CA ALA A 83 -11.03 -3.38 11.06
C ALA A 83 -10.06 -3.13 12.23
N ASP A 84 -9.18 -4.08 12.45
CA ASP A 84 -8.02 -3.97 13.35
C ASP A 84 -6.75 -3.63 12.54
N LEU A 85 -6.79 -3.89 11.22
CA LEU A 85 -5.77 -3.52 10.22
C LEU A 85 -6.46 -3.15 8.90
N VAL A 86 -6.06 -2.03 8.32
CA VAL A 86 -6.42 -1.60 6.96
C VAL A 86 -5.22 -1.75 6.05
N TYR A 87 -5.38 -2.45 4.94
CA TYR A 87 -4.39 -2.55 3.88
C TYR A 87 -4.87 -1.81 2.62
N LEU A 88 -4.10 -0.81 2.20
CA LEU A 88 -4.28 -0.06 0.97
C LEU A 88 -3.16 -0.45 0.00
N PRO A 89 -3.39 -1.39 -0.91
CA PRO A 89 -2.36 -1.83 -1.85
C PRO A 89 -2.07 -0.79 -2.92
N GLY A 90 -1.15 -1.13 -3.80
CA GLY A 90 -0.86 -0.33 -4.97
C GLY A 90 -1.94 -0.37 -6.05
N GLY A 91 -1.70 0.40 -7.07
CA GLY A 91 -2.59 0.55 -8.22
C GLY A 91 -2.42 1.89 -8.90
N TYR A 92 -3.49 2.41 -9.48
CA TYR A 92 -3.48 3.60 -10.33
C TYR A 92 -4.48 4.66 -9.86
N PRO A 93 -4.31 5.23 -8.65
CA PRO A 93 -5.25 6.22 -8.11
C PRO A 93 -5.32 7.49 -8.96
N GLU A 94 -4.28 7.82 -9.72
CA GLU A 94 -4.26 8.96 -10.63
C GLU A 94 -5.30 8.86 -11.76
N LEU A 95 -5.67 7.65 -12.18
CA LEU A 95 -6.74 7.42 -13.16
C LEU A 95 -8.13 7.64 -12.56
N PHE A 96 -8.24 7.57 -11.25
CA PHE A 96 -9.47 7.70 -10.48
C PHE A 96 -9.46 8.90 -9.53
N ALA A 97 -8.50 9.83 -9.70
CA ALA A 97 -8.30 10.95 -8.79
C ALA A 97 -9.57 11.78 -8.56
N ARG A 98 -10.34 12.05 -9.61
CA ARG A 98 -11.61 12.76 -9.53
C ARG A 98 -12.67 11.98 -8.74
N GLN A 99 -12.74 10.66 -8.93
CA GLN A 99 -13.68 9.80 -8.20
C GLN A 99 -13.29 9.74 -6.72
N LEU A 100 -12.02 9.46 -6.42
CA LEU A 100 -11.49 9.42 -5.06
C LEU A 100 -11.69 10.74 -4.32
N HIS A 101 -11.40 11.87 -4.98
CA HIS A 101 -11.64 13.21 -4.43
C HIS A 101 -13.09 13.43 -3.97
N ARG A 102 -14.07 12.83 -4.63
CA ARG A 102 -15.48 12.94 -4.28
C ARG A 102 -15.89 12.05 -3.11
N ARG A 103 -15.04 11.13 -2.69
CA ARG A 103 -15.31 10.15 -1.64
C ARG A 103 -15.05 10.71 -0.23
N LYS A 104 -15.63 11.89 0.07
CA LYS A 104 -15.38 12.63 1.31
C LYS A 104 -15.65 11.80 2.57
N ARG A 105 -16.72 10.99 2.56
CA ARG A 105 -17.06 10.12 3.69
C ARG A 105 -15.99 9.03 3.90
N MET A 106 -15.57 8.33 2.85
CA MET A 106 -14.50 7.33 2.93
C MET A 106 -13.19 7.96 3.43
N MET A 107 -12.81 9.12 2.89
CA MET A 107 -11.62 9.84 3.34
C MET A 107 -11.71 10.23 4.82
N GLN A 108 -12.89 10.67 5.28
CA GLN A 108 -13.10 11.01 6.69
C GLN A 108 -13.00 9.77 7.58
N GLN A 109 -13.64 8.67 7.20
CA GLN A 109 -13.56 7.42 7.96
C GLN A 109 -12.12 6.89 8.09
N LEU A 110 -11.30 6.99 7.03
CA LEU A 110 -9.88 6.63 7.10
C LEU A 110 -9.10 7.57 8.03
N ARG A 111 -9.36 8.88 8.00
CA ARG A 111 -8.76 9.85 8.94
C ARG A 111 -9.12 9.49 10.38
N ASP A 112 -10.41 9.32 10.65
CA ASP A 112 -10.90 9.01 12.00
C ASP A 112 -10.29 7.70 12.52
N TYR A 113 -10.18 6.70 11.65
CA TYR A 113 -9.53 5.42 11.97
C TYR A 113 -8.05 5.60 12.29
N ALA A 114 -7.31 6.37 11.48
CA ALA A 114 -5.90 6.65 11.73
C ALA A 114 -5.68 7.47 13.02
N GLU A 115 -6.51 8.50 13.25
CA GLU A 115 -6.45 9.33 14.44
C GLU A 115 -6.80 8.56 15.73
N ALA A 116 -7.68 7.59 15.65
CA ALA A 116 -7.98 6.65 16.73
C ALA A 116 -6.86 5.63 16.99
N GLY A 117 -5.75 5.68 16.25
CA GLY A 117 -4.63 4.75 16.40
C GLY A 117 -4.75 3.45 15.62
N GLY A 118 -5.68 3.38 14.67
CA GLY A 118 -5.85 2.24 13.79
C GLY A 118 -4.61 1.98 12.93
N LYS A 119 -4.31 0.70 12.70
CA LYS A 119 -3.16 0.28 11.88
C LYS A 119 -3.50 0.38 10.40
N ILE A 120 -2.71 1.12 9.64
CA ILE A 120 -2.82 1.20 8.17
C ILE A 120 -1.47 0.85 7.56
N LEU A 121 -1.45 -0.08 6.62
CA LEU A 121 -0.35 -0.30 5.69
C LEU A 121 -0.78 0.18 4.31
N ALA A 122 0.00 1.09 3.71
CA ALA A 122 -0.33 1.67 2.41
C ALA A 122 0.88 1.64 1.47
N GLU A 123 0.71 1.06 0.30
CA GLU A 123 1.75 0.89 -0.71
C GLU A 123 1.42 1.67 -1.99
N CYS A 124 2.39 2.37 -2.56
CA CYS A 124 2.30 3.05 -3.85
C CYS A 124 0.99 3.85 -4.01
N GLY A 125 0.02 3.34 -4.76
CA GLY A 125 -1.29 3.96 -4.92
C GLY A 125 -2.04 4.19 -3.60
N GLY A 126 -1.90 3.27 -2.65
CA GLY A 126 -2.44 3.41 -1.29
C GLY A 126 -1.81 4.58 -0.55
N MET A 127 -0.47 4.75 -0.63
CA MET A 127 0.22 5.91 -0.05
C MET A 127 -0.25 7.22 -0.71
N ILE A 128 -0.39 7.24 -2.04
CA ILE A 128 -0.89 8.43 -2.76
C ILE A 128 -2.28 8.81 -2.26
N PHE A 129 -3.16 7.85 -2.03
CA PHE A 129 -4.50 8.14 -1.49
C PHE A 129 -4.46 8.68 -0.05
N LEU A 130 -3.43 8.35 0.73
CA LEU A 130 -3.21 8.90 2.07
C LEU A 130 -2.58 10.29 2.09
N SER A 131 -2.07 10.81 0.97
CA SER A 131 -1.51 12.17 0.86
C SER A 131 -2.57 13.26 1.04
N ARG A 132 -2.15 14.53 1.14
CA ARG A 132 -3.07 15.69 1.14
C ARG A 132 -3.75 15.87 -0.20
N SER A 133 -2.96 15.74 -1.26
CA SER A 133 -3.47 15.98 -2.62
C SER A 133 -2.70 15.17 -3.68
N LEU A 134 -3.35 15.02 -4.83
CA LEU A 134 -2.77 14.47 -6.04
C LEU A 134 -2.98 15.40 -7.22
N THR A 135 -1.90 15.89 -7.82
CA THR A 135 -1.90 16.66 -9.08
C THR A 135 -1.60 15.73 -10.25
N VAL A 136 -2.55 15.57 -11.17
CA VAL A 136 -2.44 14.58 -12.26
C VAL A 136 -1.74 15.17 -13.50
N ARG A 137 -1.83 16.49 -13.73
CA ARG A 137 -1.25 17.16 -14.91
C ARG A 137 -0.82 18.57 -14.58
N GLN A 138 0.15 19.08 -15.33
CA GLN A 138 0.62 20.46 -15.19
C GLN A 138 -0.53 21.47 -15.39
N GLY A 139 -0.59 22.47 -14.50
CA GLY A 139 -1.66 23.48 -14.51
C GLY A 139 -3.06 22.93 -14.18
N GLY A 140 -3.15 21.64 -13.85
CA GLY A 140 -4.41 21.01 -13.44
C GLY A 140 -4.73 21.25 -11.96
N THR A 141 -6.01 21.08 -11.63
CA THR A 141 -6.47 21.12 -10.23
C THR A 141 -5.88 19.96 -9.45
N ALA A 142 -5.32 20.23 -8.28
CA ALA A 142 -4.96 19.21 -7.33
C ALA A 142 -6.23 18.57 -6.73
N TYR A 143 -6.32 17.26 -6.77
CA TYR A 143 -7.41 16.53 -6.15
C TYR A 143 -7.07 16.26 -4.69
N GLU A 144 -7.90 16.76 -3.79
CA GLU A 144 -7.78 16.46 -2.36
C GLU A 144 -7.91 14.94 -2.14
N MET A 145 -7.02 14.40 -1.33
CA MET A 145 -6.99 13.02 -0.88
C MET A 145 -7.29 12.95 0.62
N THR A 146 -6.92 11.86 1.31
CA THR A 146 -7.30 11.74 2.74
C THR A 146 -6.62 12.76 3.64
N GLY A 147 -5.41 13.22 3.31
CA GLY A 147 -4.64 14.16 4.13
C GLY A 147 -4.07 13.55 5.41
N ILE A 148 -4.05 12.23 5.57
CA ILE A 148 -3.42 11.55 6.70
C ILE A 148 -1.92 11.79 6.71
N LEU A 149 -1.29 11.69 5.54
CA LEU A 149 0.12 12.05 5.37
C LEU A 149 0.22 13.52 4.94
N PRO A 150 1.05 14.34 5.60
CA PRO A 150 1.21 15.76 5.29
C PRO A 150 2.08 16.01 4.04
N VAL A 151 1.94 15.18 3.02
CA VAL A 151 2.67 15.24 1.76
C VAL A 151 1.70 15.42 0.59
N ASP A 152 2.17 16.03 -0.49
CA ASP A 152 1.44 16.14 -1.76
C ASP A 152 2.09 15.27 -2.82
N CYS A 153 1.28 14.62 -3.64
CA CYS A 153 1.75 13.79 -4.74
C CYS A 153 1.46 14.44 -6.09
N THR A 154 2.34 14.19 -7.07
CA THR A 154 2.18 14.74 -8.41
C THR A 154 2.58 13.73 -9.48
N MET A 155 1.85 13.80 -10.61
CA MET A 155 2.19 13.16 -11.88
C MET A 155 2.80 14.17 -12.86
N VAL A 156 3.00 15.43 -12.46
CA VAL A 156 3.67 16.43 -13.29
C VAL A 156 5.13 16.02 -13.43
N ASP A 157 5.65 16.07 -14.65
CA ASP A 157 6.99 15.60 -14.99
C ASP A 157 7.24 14.13 -14.62
N ALA A 158 6.20 13.32 -14.79
CA ALA A 158 6.19 11.89 -14.45
C ALA A 158 7.40 11.16 -15.05
N ARG A 159 8.16 10.51 -14.18
CA ARG A 159 9.32 9.69 -14.56
C ARG A 159 9.13 8.29 -13.98
N LEU A 160 9.56 7.28 -14.73
CA LEU A 160 9.51 5.91 -14.24
C LEU A 160 10.52 5.72 -13.11
N HIS A 161 10.02 5.38 -11.95
CA HIS A 161 10.79 4.86 -10.82
C HIS A 161 10.60 3.34 -10.77
N LEU A 162 11.67 2.60 -11.04
CA LEU A 162 11.63 1.16 -11.14
C LEU A 162 12.85 0.56 -10.45
N GLY A 163 12.63 -0.46 -9.64
CA GLY A 163 13.72 -1.25 -9.08
C GLY A 163 13.35 -2.01 -7.82
N TYR A 164 14.16 -3.01 -7.51
CA TYR A 164 14.02 -3.72 -6.25
C TYR A 164 14.49 -2.88 -5.08
N ARG A 165 13.83 -3.08 -3.94
CA ARG A 165 14.11 -2.39 -2.68
C ARG A 165 14.22 -3.41 -1.55
N GLN A 166 15.08 -3.08 -0.61
CA GLN A 166 15.16 -3.79 0.66
C GLN A 166 15.16 -2.75 1.78
N MET A 167 14.53 -3.05 2.88
CA MET A 167 14.63 -2.28 4.12
C MET A 167 14.79 -3.19 5.31
N ASP A 168 15.44 -2.66 6.34
CA ASP A 168 15.44 -3.22 7.69
C ASP A 168 14.70 -2.24 8.60
N TYR A 169 13.55 -2.69 9.11
CA TYR A 169 12.68 -1.85 9.94
C TYR A 169 12.00 -2.71 11.02
N GLN A 170 12.06 -2.26 12.27
CA GLN A 170 11.50 -2.97 13.43
C GLN A 170 11.95 -4.44 13.53
N GLY A 171 13.21 -4.71 13.21
CA GLY A 171 13.78 -6.06 13.22
C GLY A 171 13.30 -6.97 12.08
N LEU A 172 12.57 -6.42 11.11
CA LEU A 172 12.17 -7.10 9.89
C LEU A 172 13.07 -6.68 8.72
N THR A 173 13.52 -7.64 7.95
CA THR A 173 14.06 -7.38 6.61
C THR A 173 12.97 -7.63 5.59
N LEU A 174 12.49 -6.58 4.94
CA LEU A 174 11.50 -6.68 3.87
C LEU A 174 12.15 -6.39 2.52
N ARG A 175 11.71 -7.13 1.51
CA ARG A 175 12.06 -6.93 0.11
C ARG A 175 10.81 -6.64 -0.70
N GLY A 176 10.97 -5.82 -1.74
CA GLY A 176 9.88 -5.45 -2.61
C GLY A 176 10.39 -4.78 -3.88
N HIS A 177 9.50 -4.16 -4.60
CA HIS A 177 9.88 -3.37 -5.77
C HIS A 177 9.11 -2.07 -5.83
N GLU A 178 9.67 -1.10 -6.49
CA GLU A 178 9.01 0.11 -6.93
C GLU A 178 8.64 0.03 -8.39
N PHE A 179 7.46 0.52 -8.70
CA PHE A 179 7.01 0.76 -10.05
C PHE A 179 5.96 1.88 -10.03
N HIS A 180 6.40 3.12 -10.18
CA HIS A 180 5.51 4.27 -10.18
C HIS A 180 6.06 5.40 -11.05
N TYR A 181 5.19 6.34 -11.40
CA TYR A 181 5.53 7.55 -12.19
C TYR A 181 5.36 8.83 -11.39
N SER A 182 4.63 8.78 -10.28
CA SER A 182 4.38 9.92 -9.41
C SER A 182 5.59 10.26 -8.55
N SER A 183 5.61 11.47 -8.04
CA SER A 183 6.59 11.94 -7.07
C SER A 183 5.90 12.60 -5.89
N VAL A 184 6.56 12.61 -4.73
CA VAL A 184 6.15 13.42 -3.59
C VAL A 184 6.74 14.81 -3.75
N VAL A 185 5.90 15.83 -3.57
CA VAL A 185 6.34 17.23 -3.52
C VAL A 185 6.76 17.54 -2.10
N CYS A 186 7.95 18.13 -1.91
CA CYS A 186 8.51 18.46 -0.60
C CYS A 186 8.57 17.24 0.35
N PRO A 187 9.33 16.19 0.01
CA PRO A 187 9.37 14.94 0.79
C PRO A 187 9.88 15.14 2.23
N ASP A 188 10.63 16.22 2.48
CA ASP A 188 11.24 16.51 3.80
C ASP A 188 10.23 16.97 4.86
N VAL A 189 8.98 17.22 4.50
CA VAL A 189 7.90 17.57 5.46
C VAL A 189 7.64 16.44 6.45
N LEU A 190 7.80 15.18 6.00
CA LEU A 190 7.72 13.99 6.83
C LEU A 190 8.96 13.14 6.57
N PRO A 191 9.87 13.02 7.54
CA PRO A 191 11.09 12.25 7.35
C PRO A 191 10.78 10.76 7.15
N SER A 192 11.64 10.09 6.38
CA SER A 192 11.59 8.64 6.25
C SER A 192 11.99 7.96 7.56
N VAL A 193 11.22 6.96 7.98
CA VAL A 193 11.52 6.17 9.20
C VAL A 193 12.44 4.98 8.94
N ALA A 194 12.75 4.69 7.68
CA ALA A 194 13.69 3.64 7.31
C ALA A 194 14.56 4.05 6.13
N ARG A 195 15.72 3.44 6.02
CA ARG A 195 16.57 3.52 4.83
C ARG A 195 16.24 2.38 3.89
N LEU A 196 16.03 2.71 2.64
CA LEU A 196 15.79 1.73 1.60
C LEU A 196 17.06 1.55 0.76
N LEU A 197 17.37 0.30 0.46
CA LEU A 197 18.54 -0.06 -0.34
C LEU A 197 18.09 -0.64 -1.69
N ASN A 198 18.86 -0.40 -2.73
CA ASN A 198 18.71 -1.08 -4.02
C ASN A 198 19.44 -2.44 -4.01
N VAL A 199 19.35 -3.20 -5.11
CA VAL A 199 20.00 -4.52 -5.26
C VAL A 199 21.54 -4.50 -5.13
N LYS A 200 22.17 -3.31 -5.27
CA LYS A 200 23.62 -3.14 -5.11
C LYS A 200 24.00 -2.75 -3.67
N GLY A 201 23.02 -2.66 -2.76
CA GLY A 201 23.22 -2.23 -1.39
C GLY A 201 23.37 -0.72 -1.21
N ASN A 202 23.14 0.07 -2.28
CA ASN A 202 23.19 1.53 -2.19
C ASN A 202 21.85 2.08 -1.69
N GLU A 203 21.92 3.09 -0.81
CA GLU A 203 20.73 3.80 -0.34
C GLU A 203 20.03 4.53 -1.50
N VAL A 204 18.71 4.54 -1.44
CA VAL A 204 17.84 5.24 -2.38
C VAL A 204 17.00 6.28 -1.64
N SER A 205 16.60 7.33 -2.34
CA SER A 205 15.84 8.44 -1.76
C SER A 205 14.35 8.13 -1.52
N THR A 206 13.89 6.92 -1.84
CA THR A 206 12.50 6.52 -1.63
C THR A 206 12.17 6.47 -0.15
N PRO A 207 11.18 7.24 0.33
CA PRO A 207 10.84 7.27 1.73
C PRO A 207 9.91 6.13 2.13
N LEU A 208 10.02 5.71 3.41
CA LEU A 208 8.98 5.03 4.15
C LEU A 208 8.45 6.01 5.20
N TYR A 209 7.19 6.36 5.12
CA TYR A 209 6.56 7.28 6.06
C TYR A 209 5.89 6.52 7.19
N ARG A 210 5.93 7.13 8.38
CA ARG A 210 5.11 6.71 9.52
C ARG A 210 4.41 7.92 10.13
N TYR A 211 3.09 7.81 10.26
CA TYR A 211 2.27 8.74 11.01
C TYR A 211 1.42 7.93 11.99
N ARG A 212 1.69 8.03 13.30
CA ARG A 212 1.08 7.16 14.31
C ARG A 212 1.26 5.68 13.94
N ASN A 213 0.16 4.95 13.74
CA ASN A 213 0.12 3.57 13.29
C ASN A 213 -0.12 3.41 11.77
N VAL A 214 0.07 4.48 11.02
CA VAL A 214 0.04 4.45 9.55
C VAL A 214 1.47 4.30 9.04
N ILE A 215 1.72 3.27 8.23
CA ILE A 215 2.99 3.02 7.54
C ILE A 215 2.71 3.06 6.05
N ALA A 216 3.45 3.89 5.32
CA ALA A 216 3.18 4.13 3.91
C ALA A 216 4.46 4.43 3.12
N GLY A 217 4.51 3.97 1.87
CA GLY A 217 5.63 4.24 0.97
C GLY A 217 5.31 3.81 -0.46
N TYR A 218 6.24 4.09 -1.38
CA TYR A 218 6.06 3.70 -2.79
C TYR A 218 6.32 2.22 -3.05
N THR A 219 7.08 1.55 -2.18
CA THR A 219 7.50 0.17 -2.40
C THR A 219 6.35 -0.80 -2.16
N HIS A 220 6.18 -1.73 -3.09
CA HIS A 220 5.31 -2.90 -2.95
C HIS A 220 6.12 -3.99 -2.26
N TRP A 221 5.84 -4.22 -0.99
CA TRP A 221 6.57 -5.16 -0.16
C TRP A 221 6.05 -6.58 -0.31
N TYR A 222 6.97 -7.55 -0.40
CA TYR A 222 6.67 -8.96 -0.30
C TYR A 222 6.88 -9.41 1.16
N TRP A 223 5.82 -9.88 1.79
CA TRP A 223 5.85 -10.36 3.18
C TRP A 223 5.24 -11.74 3.36
N GLY A 224 5.11 -12.54 2.29
CA GLY A 224 4.50 -13.87 2.34
C GLY A 224 5.08 -14.80 3.41
N GLU A 225 6.35 -14.59 3.80
CA GLU A 225 7.05 -15.36 4.82
C GLU A 225 7.31 -14.58 6.12
N THR A 226 6.72 -13.38 6.25
CA THR A 226 7.05 -12.45 7.33
C THR A 226 5.81 -12.14 8.16
N ASP A 227 5.97 -12.03 9.47
CA ASP A 227 4.93 -11.49 10.34
C ASP A 227 4.88 -9.97 10.21
N ILE A 228 3.97 -9.50 9.35
CA ILE A 228 3.81 -8.08 9.03
C ILE A 228 3.36 -7.25 10.24
N LEU A 229 2.76 -7.85 11.26
CA LEU A 229 2.31 -7.13 12.46
C LEU A 229 3.48 -6.55 13.25
N LYS A 230 4.67 -7.10 13.11
CA LYS A 230 5.90 -6.57 13.72
C LYS A 230 6.25 -5.16 13.25
N LEU A 231 5.71 -4.68 12.14
CA LEU A 231 5.88 -3.29 11.70
C LEU A 231 5.36 -2.28 12.74
N TRP A 232 4.45 -2.69 13.62
CA TRP A 232 3.88 -1.86 14.68
C TRP A 232 4.41 -2.17 16.07
N ASP A 233 5.39 -3.07 16.19
CA ASP A 233 6.04 -3.31 17.46
C ASP A 233 6.72 -2.03 17.94
N GLU A 234 6.68 -1.77 19.25
CA GLU A 234 7.36 -0.62 19.82
C GLU A 234 8.87 -0.76 19.63
N ASP A 235 9.50 0.29 19.13
CA ASP A 235 10.95 0.34 18.97
C ASP A 235 11.59 0.37 20.35
N LYS A 236 12.08 -0.77 20.80
CA LYS A 236 12.79 -0.90 22.09
C LYS A 236 14.04 -0.01 22.19
N ARG A 237 14.43 0.67 21.11
CA ARG A 237 15.60 1.55 21.05
C ARG A 237 15.33 2.99 21.52
N TYR A 238 14.07 3.41 21.65
CA TYR A 238 13.67 4.76 22.06
C TYR A 238 12.87 4.80 23.38
N GLY A 239 12.81 3.70 24.11
CA GLY A 239 12.20 3.62 25.42
C GLY A 239 13.24 3.87 26.53
N LYS A 240 13.63 5.13 26.75
CA LYS A 240 14.10 5.68 28.02
C LYS A 240 13.89 7.19 28.05
#